data_1eed3f8a807b12051f3ccf5ccd6d1aa7
#
_entry.id   1eed3f8a807b12051f3ccf5ccd6d1aa7
#
_cell.length_a   1.000
_cell.length_b   1.000
_cell.length_c   1.000
_cell.angle_alpha   90.00
_cell.angle_beta   90.00
_cell.angle_gamma   90.00
#
_symmetry.space_group_name_H-M   'P 1'
#
loop_
_entity.id
_entity.type
_entity.pdbx_description
1 polymer ?
#
loop_
_entity_poly.entity_id
_entity_poly.type
_entity_poly.pdbx_seq_one_letter_code
_entity_poly.pdbx_strand_id
1 'polypeptide(L)'
;MSEMRGKTFKREKISLIFVFGMIVGWGITFWGMQALYADIDTFLSDVGKKYFRMEQISHLLSGEYYDQKEFLSGQQKMIESATKAFVDGLGDPFTSYLDVEQFSGLQTELEGEGQIEGIGAVVGKKDYYVQIEEVIKDSPAFKAGLLPLDRIVLIGTWETKDLTTTEAVQKIRGPKGTKVQLFIERIEKSGEKVYFEKEVVRDIVDVPSVRSKILTQSGVKIGYIEVSVFWDKTNKLFSRAVVELVENQVKGVILDLRGNGWGLLESAVDLAGHFLPSGELITKTKYSTFQPIDYVSKGFWELGKLPIVVLVDGLSASSSEILALALREQLNAPILGIQSFWKGSIQTLYEFNDGTSLKYTIWKRFWPKGTTIDKKWIKPDLEIPFDFTGYIDKGVDNQLLKAQELVLTKIKK
;
A
#
# COMPACT_ATOMS: atom_id res chain seq x y z
N MET A 1 -71.85 -56.59 1.60
CA MET A 1 -72.09 -55.12 1.44
C MET A 1 -71.36 -54.24 2.50
N SER A 2 -70.46 -54.76 3.33
CA SER A 2 -69.77 -54.02 4.37
C SER A 2 -68.32 -53.60 4.03
N GLU A 3 -67.72 -54.15 2.97
CA GLU A 3 -66.30 -53.85 2.63
C GLU A 3 -66.13 -52.66 1.67
N MET A 4 -67.15 -52.20 0.98
CA MET A 4 -66.97 -51.06 0.06
C MET A 4 -67.14 -49.68 0.70
N ARG A 5 -67.76 -49.56 1.88
CA ARG A 5 -67.91 -48.27 2.58
C ARG A 5 -66.62 -47.80 3.30
N GLY A 6 -65.74 -48.72 3.66
CA GLY A 6 -64.49 -48.39 4.39
C GLY A 6 -63.39 -47.82 3.48
N LYS A 7 -63.35 -48.13 2.19
CA LYS A 7 -62.36 -47.69 1.25
C LYS A 7 -62.52 -46.26 0.71
N THR A 8 -63.78 -45.85 0.58
CA THR A 8 -64.12 -44.47 0.16
C THR A 8 -63.88 -43.45 1.26
N PHE A 9 -64.13 -43.79 2.52
CA PHE A 9 -63.93 -42.88 3.64
C PHE A 9 -62.38 -42.64 3.93
N LYS A 10 -61.55 -43.62 3.67
CA LYS A 10 -60.10 -43.49 3.79
C LYS A 10 -59.47 -42.64 2.66
N ARG A 11 -60.06 -42.74 1.44
CA ARG A 11 -59.60 -41.96 0.29
C ARG A 11 -59.91 -40.47 0.41
N GLU A 12 -61.16 -40.17 0.88
CA GLU A 12 -61.57 -38.77 1.10
C GLU A 12 -60.80 -38.10 2.22
N LYS A 13 -60.51 -38.79 3.34
CA LYS A 13 -59.69 -38.25 4.42
C LYS A 13 -58.20 -38.00 3.99
N ILE A 14 -57.64 -38.90 3.21
CA ILE A 14 -56.25 -38.76 2.69
C ILE A 14 -56.24 -37.60 1.68
N SER A 15 -57.26 -37.47 0.83
CA SER A 15 -57.33 -36.34 -0.12
C SER A 15 -57.55 -35.02 0.60
N LEU A 16 -58.36 -34.94 1.66
CA LEU A 16 -58.55 -33.72 2.46
C LEU A 16 -57.25 -33.32 3.23
N ILE A 17 -56.53 -34.28 3.81
CA ILE A 17 -55.25 -34.01 4.51
C ILE A 17 -54.19 -33.53 3.52
N PHE A 18 -54.17 -34.10 2.32
CA PHE A 18 -53.22 -33.71 1.28
C PHE A 18 -53.51 -32.29 0.73
N VAL A 19 -54.77 -31.97 0.51
CA VAL A 19 -55.24 -30.64 0.09
C VAL A 19 -55.03 -29.61 1.21
N PHE A 20 -55.31 -29.95 2.47
CA PHE A 20 -55.06 -29.07 3.61
C PHE A 20 -53.54 -28.87 3.85
N GLY A 21 -52.73 -29.91 3.69
CA GLY A 21 -51.26 -29.84 3.75
C GLY A 21 -50.69 -28.97 2.63
N MET A 22 -51.24 -29.07 1.42
CA MET A 22 -50.83 -28.17 0.30
C MET A 22 -51.27 -26.73 0.57
N ILE A 23 -52.47 -26.47 1.06
CA ILE A 23 -52.94 -25.11 1.35
C ILE A 23 -52.11 -24.49 2.49
N VAL A 24 -51.81 -25.25 3.54
CA VAL A 24 -50.98 -24.77 4.64
C VAL A 24 -49.53 -24.60 4.18
N GLY A 25 -49.00 -25.52 3.40
CA GLY A 25 -47.66 -25.40 2.79
C GLY A 25 -47.57 -24.20 1.82
N TRP A 26 -48.58 -23.98 0.99
CA TRP A 26 -48.71 -22.80 0.16
C TRP A 26 -48.85 -21.51 0.98
N GLY A 27 -49.63 -21.54 2.06
CA GLY A 27 -49.76 -20.41 2.97
C GLY A 27 -48.42 -20.03 3.60
N ILE A 28 -47.67 -21.00 4.15
CA ILE A 28 -46.38 -20.76 4.78
C ILE A 28 -45.36 -20.30 3.75
N THR A 29 -45.29 -20.88 2.56
CA THR A 29 -44.39 -20.44 1.49
C THR A 29 -44.82 -19.09 0.93
N PHE A 30 -46.11 -18.83 0.78
CA PHE A 30 -46.59 -17.52 0.31
C PHE A 30 -46.30 -16.41 1.33
N TRP A 31 -46.53 -16.62 2.62
CA TRP A 31 -46.20 -15.67 3.66
C TRP A 31 -44.70 -15.50 3.84
N GLY A 32 -43.92 -16.57 3.75
CA GLY A 32 -42.47 -16.52 3.77
C GLY A 32 -41.90 -15.79 2.56
N MET A 33 -42.44 -16.02 1.37
CA MET A 33 -42.10 -15.27 0.17
C MET A 33 -42.56 -13.80 0.26
N GLN A 34 -43.74 -13.51 0.76
CA GLN A 34 -44.22 -12.13 0.98
C GLN A 34 -43.34 -11.37 1.95
N ALA A 35 -42.86 -11.99 3.05
CA ALA A 35 -41.93 -11.41 3.99
C ALA A 35 -40.57 -11.16 3.32
N LEU A 36 -40.06 -12.13 2.56
CA LEU A 36 -38.82 -11.99 1.81
C LEU A 36 -38.91 -10.92 0.73
N TYR A 37 -40.04 -10.85 0.00
CA TYR A 37 -40.27 -9.79 -0.99
C TYR A 37 -40.44 -8.41 -0.33
N ALA A 38 -41.09 -8.31 0.82
CA ALA A 38 -41.22 -7.05 1.55
C ALA A 38 -39.88 -6.53 2.04
N ASP A 39 -38.96 -7.41 2.51
CA ASP A 39 -37.60 -7.05 2.88
C ASP A 39 -36.75 -6.65 1.66
N ILE A 40 -36.90 -7.39 0.55
CA ILE A 40 -36.23 -7.06 -0.73
C ILE A 40 -36.77 -5.75 -1.30
N ASP A 41 -38.12 -5.54 -1.31
CA ASP A 41 -38.71 -4.29 -1.79
C ASP A 41 -38.32 -3.09 -0.93
N THR A 42 -38.20 -3.25 0.39
CA THR A 42 -37.74 -2.20 1.28
C THR A 42 -36.24 -1.89 1.03
N PHE A 43 -35.43 -2.92 0.88
CA PHE A 43 -34.01 -2.77 0.55
C PHE A 43 -33.83 -2.13 -0.83
N LEU A 44 -34.49 -2.65 -1.86
CA LEU A 44 -34.41 -2.11 -3.22
C LEU A 44 -34.99 -0.70 -3.32
N SER A 45 -36.05 -0.38 -2.56
CA SER A 45 -36.62 0.97 -2.53
C SER A 45 -35.65 1.98 -1.89
N ASP A 46 -34.92 1.58 -0.85
CA ASP A 46 -33.93 2.44 -0.20
C ASP A 46 -32.69 2.65 -1.09
N VAL A 47 -32.21 1.60 -1.72
CA VAL A 47 -31.12 1.66 -2.73
C VAL A 47 -31.62 2.45 -3.95
N GLY A 48 -32.82 2.15 -4.47
CA GLY A 48 -33.42 2.86 -5.59
C GLY A 48 -33.57 4.36 -5.33
N LYS A 49 -34.01 4.79 -4.15
CA LYS A 49 -34.09 6.21 -3.79
C LYS A 49 -32.72 6.91 -3.83
N LYS A 50 -31.64 6.24 -3.40
CA LYS A 50 -30.29 6.82 -3.40
C LYS A 50 -29.73 6.97 -4.80
N TYR A 51 -29.97 6.00 -5.69
CA TYR A 51 -29.38 5.94 -7.02
C TYR A 51 -30.37 6.24 -8.16
N PHE A 52 -31.64 6.48 -7.84
CA PHE A 52 -32.74 6.71 -8.78
C PHE A 52 -32.43 7.82 -9.83
N ARG A 53 -31.69 8.86 -9.41
CA ARG A 53 -31.29 9.92 -10.32
C ARG A 53 -30.37 9.42 -11.44
N MET A 54 -29.42 8.52 -11.11
CA MET A 54 -28.52 7.94 -12.10
C MET A 54 -29.27 7.04 -13.08
N GLU A 55 -30.23 6.27 -12.58
CA GLU A 55 -31.11 5.43 -13.39
C GLU A 55 -31.97 6.28 -14.34
N GLN A 56 -32.58 7.37 -13.85
CA GLN A 56 -33.34 8.30 -14.69
C GLN A 56 -32.48 8.93 -15.79
N ILE A 57 -31.27 9.38 -15.45
CA ILE A 57 -30.33 9.96 -16.42
C ILE A 57 -29.98 8.92 -17.49
N SER A 58 -29.63 7.70 -17.08
CA SER A 58 -29.31 6.61 -18.00
C SER A 58 -30.49 6.30 -18.94
N HIS A 59 -31.71 6.26 -18.41
CA HIS A 59 -32.90 6.00 -19.19
C HIS A 59 -33.19 7.13 -20.21
N LEU A 60 -33.08 8.39 -19.80
CA LEU A 60 -33.26 9.53 -20.72
C LEU A 60 -32.21 9.52 -21.83
N LEU A 61 -30.95 9.29 -21.48
CA LEU A 61 -29.88 9.24 -22.49
C LEU A 61 -30.04 8.06 -23.44
N SER A 62 -30.49 6.91 -22.96
CA SER A 62 -30.75 5.73 -23.79
C SER A 62 -31.91 5.89 -24.75
N GLY A 63 -32.87 6.78 -24.43
CA GLY A 63 -34.07 7.02 -25.24
C GLY A 63 -34.00 8.29 -26.11
N GLU A 64 -33.39 9.36 -25.61
CA GLU A 64 -33.55 10.71 -26.17
C GLU A 64 -32.23 11.35 -26.63
N TYR A 65 -31.05 10.80 -26.27
CA TYR A 65 -29.79 11.37 -26.72
C TYR A 65 -29.64 11.26 -28.25
N TYR A 66 -29.26 12.34 -28.89
CA TYR A 66 -29.27 12.47 -30.37
C TYR A 66 -28.32 11.47 -31.06
N ASP A 67 -27.18 11.15 -30.45
CA ASP A 67 -26.24 10.15 -30.99
C ASP A 67 -26.29 8.86 -30.13
N GLN A 68 -27.26 8.04 -30.44
CA GLN A 68 -27.43 6.75 -29.73
C GLN A 68 -26.24 5.81 -29.91
N LYS A 69 -25.56 5.89 -31.06
CA LYS A 69 -24.40 5.05 -31.36
C LYS A 69 -23.24 5.42 -30.42
N GLU A 70 -22.97 6.71 -30.27
CA GLU A 70 -21.94 7.22 -29.37
C GLU A 70 -22.28 6.90 -27.90
N PHE A 71 -23.52 7.10 -27.49
CA PHE A 71 -23.99 6.75 -26.15
C PHE A 71 -23.76 5.27 -25.83
N LEU A 72 -24.23 4.36 -26.68
CA LEU A 72 -24.10 2.91 -26.45
C LEU A 72 -22.62 2.46 -26.44
N SER A 73 -21.79 3.02 -27.30
CA SER A 73 -20.35 2.71 -27.33
C SER A 73 -19.59 3.28 -26.13
N GLY A 74 -20.07 4.39 -25.56
CA GLY A 74 -19.46 5.07 -24.41
C GLY A 74 -20.02 4.66 -23.06
N GLN A 75 -21.09 3.85 -23.01
CA GLN A 75 -21.84 3.56 -21.78
C GLN A 75 -20.96 2.96 -20.68
N GLN A 76 -20.11 1.99 -21.02
CA GLN A 76 -19.17 1.37 -20.05
C GLN A 76 -18.24 2.42 -19.43
N LYS A 77 -17.64 3.26 -20.25
CA LYS A 77 -16.76 4.34 -19.80
C LYS A 77 -17.47 5.36 -18.89
N MET A 78 -18.74 5.64 -19.17
CA MET A 78 -19.55 6.53 -18.33
C MET A 78 -19.83 5.89 -16.96
N ILE A 79 -20.13 4.60 -16.90
CA ILE A 79 -20.32 3.86 -15.65
C ILE A 79 -19.04 3.86 -14.82
N GLU A 80 -17.90 3.57 -15.42
CA GLU A 80 -16.59 3.60 -14.76
C GLU A 80 -16.27 5.00 -14.22
N SER A 81 -16.50 6.04 -15.01
CA SER A 81 -16.28 7.43 -14.61
C SER A 81 -17.18 7.84 -13.44
N ALA A 82 -18.46 7.42 -13.47
CA ALA A 82 -19.41 7.68 -12.38
C ALA A 82 -19.03 6.93 -11.10
N THR A 83 -18.60 5.67 -11.24
CA THR A 83 -18.12 4.85 -10.11
C THR A 83 -16.88 5.46 -9.48
N LYS A 84 -15.93 5.92 -10.29
CA LYS A 84 -14.74 6.62 -9.83
C LYS A 84 -15.10 7.90 -9.08
N ALA A 85 -15.95 8.75 -9.66
CA ALA A 85 -16.40 9.99 -9.03
C ALA A 85 -17.16 9.75 -7.72
N PHE A 86 -17.94 8.66 -7.63
CA PHE A 86 -18.64 8.25 -6.40
C PHE A 86 -17.65 7.92 -5.29
N VAL A 87 -16.59 7.17 -5.60
CA VAL A 87 -15.53 6.81 -4.65
C VAL A 87 -14.72 8.04 -4.24
N ASP A 88 -14.34 8.88 -5.20
CA ASP A 88 -13.59 10.13 -4.97
C ASP A 88 -14.37 11.11 -4.08
N GLY A 89 -15.71 11.06 -4.13
CA GLY A 89 -16.59 11.83 -3.27
C GLY A 89 -16.47 11.57 -1.77
N LEU A 90 -15.79 10.47 -1.35
CA LEU A 90 -15.45 10.21 0.05
C LEU A 90 -14.42 11.22 0.60
N GLY A 91 -13.63 11.85 -0.27
CA GLY A 91 -12.55 12.74 0.13
C GLY A 91 -11.39 12.04 0.86
N ASP A 92 -11.32 10.72 0.78
CA ASP A 92 -10.21 9.92 1.30
C ASP A 92 -9.16 9.70 0.19
N PRO A 93 -7.97 10.30 0.28
CA PRO A 93 -6.94 10.19 -0.76
C PRO A 93 -6.38 8.78 -0.92
N PHE A 94 -6.68 7.86 0.00
CA PHE A 94 -6.19 6.49 -0.01
C PHE A 94 -7.24 5.50 -0.55
N THR A 95 -8.49 5.93 -0.70
CA THR A 95 -9.57 5.13 -1.27
C THR A 95 -9.73 5.46 -2.75
N SER A 96 -9.71 4.45 -3.62
CA SER A 96 -9.81 4.61 -5.07
C SER A 96 -10.44 3.41 -5.74
N TYR A 97 -11.24 3.68 -6.78
CA TYR A 97 -11.67 2.66 -7.72
C TYR A 97 -10.57 2.46 -8.77
N LEU A 98 -10.22 1.21 -9.02
CA LEU A 98 -9.18 0.81 -9.96
C LEU A 98 -9.82 0.08 -11.13
N ASP A 99 -9.54 0.51 -12.35
CA ASP A 99 -9.87 -0.25 -13.54
C ASP A 99 -9.00 -1.50 -13.65
N VAL A 100 -9.28 -2.36 -14.64
CA VAL A 100 -8.59 -3.64 -14.84
C VAL A 100 -7.08 -3.45 -15.01
N GLU A 101 -6.66 -2.45 -15.77
CA GLU A 101 -5.25 -2.17 -16.01
C GLU A 101 -4.54 -1.68 -14.75
N GLN A 102 -5.16 -0.74 -14.03
CA GLN A 102 -4.64 -0.22 -12.77
C GLN A 102 -4.56 -1.30 -11.69
N PHE A 103 -5.58 -2.16 -11.62
CA PHE A 103 -5.59 -3.25 -10.64
C PHE A 103 -4.55 -4.33 -10.97
N SER A 104 -4.43 -4.75 -12.22
CA SER A 104 -3.39 -5.69 -12.68
C SER A 104 -1.98 -5.12 -12.43
N GLY A 105 -1.77 -3.84 -12.69
CA GLY A 105 -0.52 -3.16 -12.38
C GLY A 105 -0.19 -3.18 -10.87
N LEU A 106 -1.19 -2.90 -10.04
CA LEU A 106 -1.03 -2.95 -8.58
C LEU A 106 -0.77 -4.38 -8.08
N GLN A 107 -1.45 -5.40 -8.62
CA GLN A 107 -1.19 -6.80 -8.26
C GLN A 107 0.24 -7.20 -8.61
N THR A 108 0.70 -6.90 -9.82
CA THR A 108 2.08 -7.16 -10.25
C THR A 108 3.08 -6.48 -9.32
N GLU A 109 2.77 -5.27 -8.87
CA GLU A 109 3.59 -4.53 -7.93
C GLU A 109 3.61 -5.17 -6.52
N LEU A 110 2.47 -5.66 -6.03
CA LEU A 110 2.34 -6.32 -4.71
C LEU A 110 2.96 -7.73 -4.68
N GLU A 111 2.78 -8.50 -5.74
CA GLU A 111 3.38 -9.83 -5.90
C GLU A 111 4.91 -9.74 -6.03
N GLY A 112 5.38 -8.57 -6.38
CA GLY A 112 6.75 -8.08 -6.28
C GLY A 112 7.82 -9.05 -6.75
N GLU A 113 8.08 -9.11 -8.05
CA GLU A 113 9.36 -9.66 -8.51
C GLU A 113 10.51 -8.65 -8.36
N GLY A 114 10.25 -7.48 -7.76
CA GLY A 114 11.24 -6.41 -7.64
C GLY A 114 11.55 -5.72 -8.97
N GLN A 115 10.83 -6.08 -10.02
CA GLN A 115 11.07 -5.57 -11.36
C GLN A 115 10.03 -4.50 -11.72
N ILE A 116 10.48 -3.28 -11.82
CA ILE A 116 9.65 -2.15 -12.24
C ILE A 116 10.09 -1.72 -13.64
N GLU A 117 9.18 -1.73 -14.59
CA GLU A 117 9.45 -1.14 -15.91
C GLU A 117 9.45 0.38 -15.82
N GLY A 118 10.61 0.99 -16.07
CA GLY A 118 10.77 2.42 -15.95
C GLY A 118 12.21 2.88 -16.07
N ILE A 119 12.53 4.00 -15.43
CA ILE A 119 13.88 4.55 -15.47
C ILE A 119 14.71 4.29 -14.21
N GLY A 120 14.09 3.86 -13.10
CA GLY A 120 14.79 3.62 -11.84
C GLY A 120 15.16 4.90 -11.10
N ALA A 121 14.23 5.83 -11.02
CA ALA A 121 14.30 7.00 -10.16
C ALA A 121 13.07 7.03 -9.25
N VAL A 122 13.29 7.30 -7.96
CA VAL A 122 12.24 7.63 -7.00
C VAL A 122 11.99 9.13 -7.11
N VAL A 123 10.72 9.51 -7.23
CA VAL A 123 10.36 10.91 -7.40
C VAL A 123 9.30 11.33 -6.39
N GLY A 124 9.44 12.55 -5.89
CA GLY A 124 8.46 13.24 -5.04
C GLY A 124 8.07 14.59 -5.64
N LYS A 125 7.17 15.32 -4.96
CA LYS A 125 6.81 16.69 -5.36
C LYS A 125 7.33 17.69 -4.35
N LYS A 126 8.12 18.64 -4.81
CA LYS A 126 8.66 19.72 -3.99
C LYS A 126 8.57 21.05 -4.74
N ASP A 127 8.07 22.09 -4.06
CA ASP A 127 7.94 23.44 -4.62
C ASP A 127 7.27 23.47 -6.00
N TYR A 128 6.14 22.77 -6.16
CA TYR A 128 5.36 22.62 -7.39
C TYR A 128 5.97 21.67 -8.46
N TYR A 129 7.25 21.32 -8.44
CA TYR A 129 7.88 20.45 -9.42
C TYR A 129 8.07 19.03 -8.88
N VAL A 130 8.12 18.08 -9.82
CA VAL A 130 8.56 16.72 -9.52
C VAL A 130 10.08 16.72 -9.36
N GLN A 131 10.56 16.21 -8.23
CA GLN A 131 11.99 16.15 -7.93
C GLN A 131 12.42 14.70 -7.77
N ILE A 132 13.61 14.37 -8.29
CA ILE A 132 14.24 13.07 -8.07
C ILE A 132 14.76 13.04 -6.64
N GLU A 133 14.29 12.09 -5.85
CA GLU A 133 14.69 11.87 -4.46
C GLU A 133 15.81 10.83 -4.36
N GLU A 134 15.71 9.78 -5.19
CA GLU A 134 16.71 8.72 -5.28
C GLU A 134 16.89 8.25 -6.71
N VAL A 135 18.10 7.84 -7.07
CA VAL A 135 18.44 7.18 -8.33
C VAL A 135 18.98 5.78 -8.00
N ILE A 136 18.27 4.76 -8.48
CA ILE A 136 18.66 3.37 -8.25
C ILE A 136 19.95 3.08 -9.02
N LYS A 137 20.93 2.55 -8.32
CA LYS A 137 22.24 2.19 -8.90
C LYS A 137 22.06 1.25 -10.11
N ASP A 138 22.83 1.48 -11.15
CA ASP A 138 22.85 0.73 -12.41
C ASP A 138 21.56 0.78 -13.23
N SER A 139 20.58 1.60 -12.80
CA SER A 139 19.33 1.83 -13.53
C SER A 139 19.51 2.69 -14.79
N PRO A 140 18.49 2.79 -15.68
CA PRO A 140 18.51 3.73 -16.79
C PRO A 140 18.73 5.19 -16.37
N ALA A 141 18.11 5.65 -15.30
CA ALA A 141 18.30 6.99 -14.76
C ALA A 141 19.76 7.22 -14.32
N PHE A 142 20.37 6.24 -13.62
CA PHE A 142 21.76 6.27 -13.23
C PHE A 142 22.69 6.37 -14.44
N LYS A 143 22.49 5.52 -15.46
CA LYS A 143 23.26 5.54 -16.70
C LYS A 143 23.09 6.82 -17.49
N ALA A 144 21.93 7.46 -17.42
CA ALA A 144 21.68 8.77 -18.03
C ALA A 144 22.30 9.93 -17.26
N GLY A 145 22.88 9.69 -16.05
CA GLY A 145 23.50 10.70 -15.23
C GLY A 145 22.52 11.63 -14.53
N LEU A 146 21.30 11.13 -14.26
CA LEU A 146 20.34 11.80 -13.38
C LEU A 146 20.84 11.67 -11.92
N LEU A 147 20.57 12.68 -11.12
CA LEU A 147 21.02 12.77 -9.73
C LEU A 147 19.85 13.04 -8.78
N PRO A 148 19.95 12.64 -7.51
CA PRO A 148 19.07 13.17 -6.48
C PRO A 148 19.06 14.70 -6.49
N LEU A 149 17.92 15.29 -6.21
CA LEU A 149 17.61 16.72 -6.26
C LEU A 149 17.43 17.32 -7.66
N ASP A 150 17.66 16.60 -8.73
CA ASP A 150 17.26 17.04 -10.06
C ASP A 150 15.75 17.31 -10.08
N ARG A 151 15.33 18.46 -10.58
CA ARG A 151 13.92 18.78 -10.80
C ARG A 151 13.55 18.41 -12.22
N ILE A 152 12.53 17.58 -12.36
CA ILE A 152 11.96 17.26 -13.66
C ILE A 152 10.96 18.36 -13.99
N VAL A 153 11.29 19.23 -14.92
CA VAL A 153 10.42 20.34 -15.34
C VAL A 153 9.38 19.85 -16.34
N LEU A 154 9.82 19.03 -17.33
CA LEU A 154 8.93 18.43 -18.33
C LEU A 154 9.15 16.91 -18.41
N ILE A 155 8.06 16.20 -18.64
CA ILE A 155 8.06 14.78 -19.05
C ILE A 155 7.40 14.76 -20.45
N GLY A 156 8.22 14.60 -21.51
CA GLY A 156 7.77 14.85 -22.87
C GLY A 156 7.28 16.28 -23.04
N THR A 157 6.00 16.46 -23.32
CA THR A 157 5.35 17.79 -23.45
C THR A 157 4.61 18.25 -22.19
N TRP A 158 4.61 17.46 -21.12
CA TRP A 158 3.84 17.73 -19.90
C TRP A 158 4.66 18.47 -18.87
N GLU A 159 4.19 19.64 -18.42
CA GLU A 159 4.79 20.36 -17.30
C GLU A 159 4.48 19.66 -15.96
N THR A 160 5.51 19.37 -15.19
CA THR A 160 5.36 18.59 -13.94
C THR A 160 4.72 19.41 -12.81
N LYS A 161 4.70 20.73 -12.93
CA LYS A 161 4.03 21.62 -11.95
C LYS A 161 2.52 21.33 -11.86
N ASP A 162 1.91 20.93 -12.99
CA ASP A 162 0.48 20.67 -13.11
C ASP A 162 0.10 19.21 -12.84
N LEU A 163 1.10 18.34 -12.62
CA LEU A 163 0.91 16.91 -12.37
C LEU A 163 0.98 16.60 -10.87
N THR A 164 0.18 15.65 -10.43
CA THR A 164 0.44 14.94 -9.17
C THR A 164 1.67 14.05 -9.30
N THR A 165 2.24 13.62 -8.18
CA THR A 165 3.36 12.65 -8.20
C THR A 165 2.97 11.35 -8.92
N THR A 166 1.75 10.87 -8.70
CA THR A 166 1.24 9.65 -9.35
C THR A 166 1.16 9.81 -10.86
N GLU A 167 0.61 10.92 -11.36
CA GLU A 167 0.54 11.18 -12.80
C GLU A 167 1.93 11.31 -13.44
N ALA A 168 2.86 11.96 -12.74
CA ALA A 168 4.25 12.05 -13.21
C ALA A 168 4.91 10.66 -13.29
N VAL A 169 4.72 9.82 -12.26
CA VAL A 169 5.22 8.44 -12.25
C VAL A 169 4.63 7.63 -13.40
N GLN A 170 3.32 7.72 -13.67
CA GLN A 170 2.69 7.04 -14.80
C GLN A 170 3.28 7.46 -16.15
N LYS A 171 3.66 8.75 -16.33
CA LYS A 171 4.29 9.24 -17.56
C LYS A 171 5.77 8.85 -17.67
N ILE A 172 6.46 8.73 -16.55
CA ILE A 172 7.86 8.29 -16.49
C ILE A 172 7.98 6.78 -16.73
N ARG A 173 7.08 5.97 -16.13
CA ARG A 173 7.00 4.52 -16.34
C ARG A 173 6.56 4.20 -17.77
N GLY A 174 6.77 3.00 -18.20
CA GLY A 174 6.33 2.44 -19.47
C GLY A 174 7.17 1.26 -19.90
N PRO A 175 6.78 0.55 -20.95
CA PRO A 175 7.38 -0.70 -21.38
C PRO A 175 8.88 -0.60 -21.64
N LYS A 176 9.62 -1.65 -21.27
CA LYS A 176 11.03 -1.82 -21.57
C LYS A 176 11.35 -1.49 -23.02
N GLY A 177 12.44 -0.76 -23.24
CA GLY A 177 12.91 -0.34 -24.56
C GLY A 177 12.25 0.93 -25.09
N THR A 178 11.16 1.41 -24.48
CA THR A 178 10.56 2.71 -24.85
C THR A 178 11.36 3.87 -24.25
N LYS A 179 11.21 5.06 -24.84
CA LYS A 179 11.97 6.24 -24.42
C LYS A 179 11.09 7.23 -23.69
N VAL A 180 11.66 7.92 -22.72
CA VAL A 180 11.07 9.11 -22.10
C VAL A 180 12.03 10.28 -22.23
N GLN A 181 11.49 11.42 -22.69
CA GLN A 181 12.24 12.68 -22.71
C GLN A 181 11.96 13.44 -21.42
N LEU A 182 13.01 13.85 -20.75
CA LEU A 182 12.94 14.62 -19.51
C LEU A 182 13.68 15.94 -19.71
N PHE A 183 13.05 17.06 -19.31
CA PHE A 183 13.72 18.34 -19.20
C PHE A 183 14.01 18.61 -17.73
N ILE A 184 15.29 18.76 -17.40
CA ILE A 184 15.80 18.77 -16.03
C ILE A 184 16.30 20.16 -15.66
N GLU A 185 15.94 20.63 -14.47
CA GLU A 185 16.61 21.72 -13.75
C GLU A 185 17.53 21.10 -12.69
N ARG A 186 18.83 21.36 -12.77
CA ARG A 186 19.82 20.99 -11.75
C ARG A 186 20.42 22.23 -11.12
N ILE A 187 20.53 22.23 -9.81
CA ILE A 187 21.24 23.27 -9.09
C ILE A 187 22.66 22.78 -8.86
N GLU A 188 23.62 23.42 -9.52
CA GLU A 188 25.04 23.10 -9.38
C GLU A 188 25.58 23.54 -8.01
N LYS A 189 26.76 23.06 -7.63
CA LYS A 189 27.45 23.44 -6.37
C LYS A 189 27.69 24.95 -6.23
N SER A 190 27.78 25.66 -7.34
CA SER A 190 27.90 27.12 -7.39
C SER A 190 26.58 27.83 -6.99
N GLY A 191 25.46 27.10 -6.91
CA GLY A 191 24.12 27.63 -6.79
C GLY A 191 23.49 28.04 -8.13
N GLU A 192 24.21 27.87 -9.24
CA GLU A 192 23.72 28.12 -10.58
C GLU A 192 22.73 27.06 -11.03
N LYS A 193 21.66 27.49 -11.72
CA LYS A 193 20.67 26.58 -12.31
C LYS A 193 21.08 26.23 -13.73
N VAL A 194 21.26 24.94 -13.98
CA VAL A 194 21.54 24.40 -15.31
C VAL A 194 20.32 23.63 -15.81
N TYR A 195 19.96 23.85 -17.06
CA TYR A 195 18.84 23.21 -17.71
C TYR A 195 19.34 22.33 -18.86
N PHE A 196 18.88 21.09 -18.90
CA PHE A 196 19.27 20.16 -19.97
C PHE A 196 18.19 19.11 -20.23
N GLU A 197 18.23 18.55 -21.44
CA GLU A 197 17.37 17.43 -21.81
C GLU A 197 18.07 16.10 -21.61
N LYS A 198 17.29 15.10 -21.20
CA LYS A 198 17.70 13.70 -21.12
C LYS A 198 16.68 12.79 -21.76
N GLU A 199 17.13 12.03 -22.74
CA GLU A 199 16.39 10.88 -23.24
C GLU A 199 16.82 9.67 -22.43
N VAL A 200 15.84 9.01 -21.74
CA VAL A 200 16.10 7.82 -20.95
C VAL A 200 15.33 6.65 -21.55
N VAL A 201 16.04 5.59 -21.89
CA VAL A 201 15.42 4.34 -22.38
C VAL A 201 14.96 3.55 -21.17
N ARG A 202 13.68 3.25 -21.10
CA ARG A 202 13.10 2.47 -20.02
C ARG A 202 13.60 1.02 -20.06
N ASP A 203 13.83 0.45 -18.91
CA ASP A 203 14.23 -0.96 -18.75
C ASP A 203 13.52 -1.56 -17.54
N ILE A 204 13.66 -2.87 -17.39
CA ILE A 204 13.32 -3.54 -16.15
C ILE A 204 14.36 -3.13 -15.11
N VAL A 205 13.90 -2.46 -14.06
CA VAL A 205 14.73 -2.04 -12.93
C VAL A 205 14.51 -3.03 -11.81
N ASP A 206 15.55 -3.76 -11.45
CA ASP A 206 15.52 -4.63 -10.27
C ASP A 206 15.70 -3.78 -9.03
N VAL A 207 14.65 -3.71 -8.21
CA VAL A 207 14.66 -3.01 -6.92
C VAL A 207 14.64 -4.08 -5.83
N PRO A 208 15.79 -4.52 -5.34
CA PRO A 208 15.79 -5.48 -4.25
C PRO A 208 15.12 -4.85 -3.02
N SER A 209 14.07 -5.51 -2.54
CA SER A 209 13.34 -5.03 -1.35
C SER A 209 14.16 -5.06 -0.07
N VAL A 210 15.27 -5.79 -0.06
CA VAL A 210 16.23 -5.87 1.05
C VAL A 210 17.65 -5.82 0.51
N ARG A 211 18.46 -4.96 1.09
CA ARG A 211 19.93 -4.94 0.92
C ARG A 211 20.59 -5.09 2.27
N SER A 212 21.68 -5.85 2.35
CA SER A 212 22.47 -6.02 3.57
C SER A 212 23.94 -5.79 3.34
N LYS A 213 24.62 -5.34 4.36
CA LYS A 213 26.10 -5.24 4.39
C LYS A 213 26.62 -5.29 5.81
N ILE A 214 27.86 -5.74 5.97
CA ILE A 214 28.58 -5.68 7.23
C ILE A 214 29.43 -4.42 7.24
N LEU A 215 29.16 -3.54 8.20
CA LEU A 215 29.95 -2.34 8.45
C LEU A 215 30.96 -2.65 9.54
N THR A 216 32.18 -2.13 9.40
CA THR A 216 33.22 -2.25 10.46
C THR A 216 33.61 -0.87 10.94
N GLN A 217 33.39 -0.60 12.23
CA GLN A 217 33.77 0.66 12.85
C GLN A 217 34.49 0.38 14.18
N SER A 218 35.64 0.92 14.36
CA SER A 218 36.49 0.67 15.55
C SER A 218 36.74 -0.81 15.86
N GLY A 219 36.85 -1.66 14.83
CA GLY A 219 37.04 -3.10 14.96
C GLY A 219 35.75 -3.89 15.29
N VAL A 220 34.61 -3.23 15.43
CA VAL A 220 33.32 -3.86 15.71
C VAL A 220 32.53 -4.02 14.43
N LYS A 221 32.01 -5.23 14.19
CA LYS A 221 31.10 -5.52 13.08
C LYS A 221 29.67 -5.11 13.44
N ILE A 222 29.06 -4.29 12.60
CA ILE A 222 27.66 -3.83 12.70
C ILE A 222 26.93 -4.29 11.45
N GLY A 223 25.81 -4.96 11.61
CA GLY A 223 24.92 -5.32 10.51
C GLY A 223 24.13 -4.10 10.05
N TYR A 224 24.07 -3.90 8.75
CA TYR A 224 23.17 -2.92 8.14
C TYR A 224 22.20 -3.67 7.24
N ILE A 225 20.92 -3.42 7.44
CA ILE A 225 19.84 -3.93 6.58
C ILE A 225 18.98 -2.75 6.15
N GLU A 226 18.86 -2.55 4.86
CA GLU A 226 17.95 -1.61 4.22
C GLU A 226 16.73 -2.38 3.72
N VAL A 227 15.54 -1.88 4.03
CA VAL A 227 14.26 -2.40 3.52
C VAL A 227 13.60 -1.28 2.72
N SER A 228 13.60 -1.39 1.40
CA SER A 228 13.05 -0.37 0.49
C SER A 228 11.54 -0.50 0.27
N VAL A 229 10.98 -1.70 0.49
CA VAL A 229 9.54 -1.96 0.38
C VAL A 229 9.16 -3.26 1.10
N PHE A 230 7.91 -3.40 1.53
CA PHE A 230 7.42 -4.62 2.16
C PHE A 230 6.54 -5.41 1.17
N TRP A 231 7.17 -6.25 0.36
CA TRP A 231 6.50 -7.20 -0.53
C TRP A 231 6.44 -8.59 0.10
N ASP A 232 5.75 -9.51 -0.55
CA ASP A 232 5.68 -10.90 -0.10
C ASP A 232 7.08 -11.56 -0.04
N LYS A 233 7.90 -11.32 -1.06
CA LYS A 233 9.28 -11.84 -1.11
C LYS A 233 10.25 -11.18 -0.14
N THR A 234 9.91 -10.03 0.44
CA THR A 234 10.77 -9.28 1.37
C THR A 234 11.14 -10.12 2.58
N ASN A 235 10.20 -10.90 3.12
CA ASN A 235 10.44 -11.77 4.27
C ASN A 235 11.57 -12.78 4.02
N LYS A 236 11.59 -13.39 2.84
CA LYS A 236 12.62 -14.35 2.45
C LYS A 236 13.99 -13.68 2.28
N LEU A 237 14.02 -12.50 1.67
CA LEU A 237 15.27 -11.74 1.49
C LEU A 237 15.79 -11.23 2.83
N PHE A 238 14.91 -10.76 3.70
CA PHE A 238 15.26 -10.30 5.04
C PHE A 238 15.82 -11.44 5.90
N SER A 239 15.18 -12.60 5.90
CA SER A 239 15.68 -13.78 6.62
C SER A 239 17.07 -14.20 6.15
N ARG A 240 17.36 -14.10 4.83
CA ARG A 240 18.73 -14.36 4.33
C ARG A 240 19.74 -13.34 4.84
N ALA A 241 19.37 -12.05 4.85
CA ALA A 241 20.21 -11.00 5.42
C ALA A 241 20.47 -11.24 6.91
N VAL A 242 19.46 -11.65 7.67
CA VAL A 242 19.61 -12.00 9.10
C VAL A 242 20.61 -13.14 9.28
N VAL A 243 20.51 -14.21 8.50
CA VAL A 243 21.46 -15.35 8.55
C VAL A 243 22.88 -14.84 8.29
N GLU A 244 23.09 -14.03 7.25
CA GLU A 244 24.39 -13.44 6.96
C GLU A 244 24.96 -12.63 8.13
N LEU A 245 24.12 -11.80 8.78
CA LEU A 245 24.54 -11.01 9.94
C LEU A 245 24.93 -11.89 11.14
N VAL A 246 24.13 -12.93 11.41
CA VAL A 246 24.39 -13.87 12.51
C VAL A 246 25.68 -14.66 12.27
N GLU A 247 25.89 -15.20 11.07
CA GLU A 247 27.12 -15.90 10.68
C GLU A 247 28.36 -15.01 10.79
N ASN A 248 28.24 -13.73 10.46
CA ASN A 248 29.30 -12.74 10.61
C ASN A 248 29.49 -12.25 12.05
N GLN A 249 28.67 -12.70 13.01
CA GLN A 249 28.77 -12.37 14.43
C GLN A 249 28.72 -10.85 14.69
N VAL A 250 27.83 -10.13 13.99
CA VAL A 250 27.66 -8.69 14.22
C VAL A 250 27.29 -8.42 15.68
N LYS A 251 27.68 -7.26 16.20
CA LYS A 251 27.44 -6.85 17.59
C LYS A 251 26.32 -5.85 17.75
N GLY A 252 25.71 -5.43 16.67
CA GLY A 252 24.55 -4.53 16.63
C GLY A 252 24.01 -4.41 15.23
N VAL A 253 22.83 -3.82 15.08
CA VAL A 253 22.10 -3.73 13.80
C VAL A 253 21.63 -2.31 13.56
N ILE A 254 21.78 -1.85 12.34
CA ILE A 254 21.11 -0.66 11.80
C ILE A 254 20.07 -1.14 10.81
N LEU A 255 18.81 -0.83 11.10
CA LEU A 255 17.68 -1.06 10.20
C LEU A 255 17.34 0.24 9.50
N ASP A 256 17.52 0.29 8.19
CA ASP A 256 17.26 1.46 7.37
C ASP A 256 15.91 1.32 6.67
N LEU A 257 14.97 2.19 7.04
CA LEU A 257 13.61 2.27 6.48
C LEU A 257 13.39 3.58 5.73
N ARG A 258 14.46 4.34 5.47
CA ARG A 258 14.39 5.58 4.68
C ARG A 258 13.93 5.27 3.25
N GLY A 259 13.13 6.16 2.67
CA GLY A 259 12.56 5.99 1.34
C GLY A 259 11.45 4.94 1.25
N ASN A 260 11.15 4.19 2.30
CA ASN A 260 10.17 3.11 2.28
C ASN A 260 8.76 3.60 2.66
N GLY A 261 7.97 3.97 1.68
CA GLY A 261 6.65 4.60 1.85
C GLY A 261 5.47 3.65 1.99
N TRP A 262 5.63 2.33 1.78
CA TRP A 262 4.48 1.41 1.72
C TRP A 262 4.87 -0.07 1.71
N GLY A 263 3.84 -0.92 1.72
CA GLY A 263 3.96 -2.36 1.57
C GLY A 263 3.00 -3.13 2.48
N LEU A 264 3.10 -4.45 2.43
CA LEU A 264 2.22 -5.36 3.15
C LEU A 264 2.42 -5.27 4.66
N LEU A 265 1.32 -5.18 5.40
CA LEU A 265 1.34 -5.20 6.87
C LEU A 265 1.94 -6.49 7.40
N GLU A 266 1.52 -7.61 6.83
CA GLU A 266 1.97 -8.96 7.21
C GLU A 266 3.49 -9.08 7.06
N SER A 267 4.07 -8.48 6.02
CA SER A 267 5.52 -8.47 5.82
C SER A 267 6.23 -7.70 6.95
N ALA A 268 5.73 -6.54 7.34
CA ALA A 268 6.31 -5.80 8.47
C ALA A 268 6.19 -6.56 9.81
N VAL A 269 5.07 -7.27 10.00
CA VAL A 269 4.86 -8.13 11.18
C VAL A 269 5.86 -9.29 11.21
N ASP A 270 6.08 -9.93 10.07
CA ASP A 270 7.05 -11.01 9.94
C ASP A 270 8.48 -10.53 10.18
N LEU A 271 8.86 -9.38 9.60
CA LEU A 271 10.18 -8.79 9.84
C LEU A 271 10.39 -8.45 11.32
N ALA A 272 9.35 -7.93 12.00
CA ALA A 272 9.43 -7.66 13.43
C ALA A 272 9.72 -8.92 14.26
N GLY A 273 9.32 -10.10 13.77
CA GLY A 273 9.58 -11.39 14.42
C GLY A 273 11.06 -11.74 14.55
N HIS A 274 11.94 -11.21 13.71
CA HIS A 274 13.39 -11.39 13.81
C HIS A 274 14.00 -10.60 14.98
N PHE A 275 13.27 -9.61 15.50
CA PHE A 275 13.73 -8.74 16.58
C PHE A 275 12.98 -8.99 17.88
N LEU A 276 11.71 -9.39 17.83
CA LEU A 276 10.83 -9.48 18.98
C LEU A 276 10.53 -10.94 19.35
N PRO A 277 10.47 -11.27 20.66
CA PRO A 277 10.06 -12.60 21.10
C PRO A 277 8.61 -12.88 20.71
N SER A 278 8.25 -14.16 20.68
CA SER A 278 6.89 -14.60 20.34
C SER A 278 5.85 -13.99 21.30
N GLY A 279 4.74 -13.54 20.72
CA GLY A 279 3.62 -12.99 21.46
C GLY A 279 3.71 -11.49 21.76
N GLU A 280 4.87 -10.84 21.53
CA GLU A 280 5.00 -9.39 21.71
C GLU A 280 4.13 -8.65 20.69
N LEU A 281 3.39 -7.67 21.17
CA LEU A 281 2.48 -6.88 20.37
C LEU A 281 3.24 -5.93 19.42
N ILE A 282 2.99 -6.04 18.13
CA ILE A 282 3.57 -5.19 17.09
C ILE A 282 2.65 -4.01 16.76
N THR A 283 1.39 -4.30 16.53
CA THR A 283 0.37 -3.27 16.27
C THR A 283 -1.03 -3.81 16.53
N LYS A 284 -1.97 -2.91 16.76
CA LYS A 284 -3.40 -3.21 16.83
C LYS A 284 -4.12 -2.51 15.69
N THR A 285 -5.13 -3.17 15.21
CA THR A 285 -5.99 -2.61 14.19
C THR A 285 -7.43 -2.64 14.68
N LYS A 286 -8.20 -1.56 14.46
CA LYS A 286 -9.59 -1.48 14.87
C LYS A 286 -10.48 -1.16 13.69
N TYR A 287 -11.33 -2.08 13.32
CA TYR A 287 -12.44 -1.84 12.39
C TYR A 287 -13.50 -0.92 13.03
N SER A 288 -14.28 -0.23 12.19
CA SER A 288 -15.42 0.54 12.68
C SER A 288 -16.48 -0.35 13.34
N THR A 289 -16.60 -1.60 12.90
CA THR A 289 -17.72 -2.52 13.25
C THR A 289 -17.28 -3.85 13.86
N PHE A 290 -15.97 -4.18 13.86
CA PHE A 290 -15.45 -5.45 14.39
C PHE A 290 -14.51 -5.25 15.58
N GLN A 291 -14.26 -6.35 16.31
CA GLN A 291 -13.27 -6.34 17.38
C GLN A 291 -11.87 -6.02 16.85
N PRO A 292 -11.05 -5.33 17.65
CA PRO A 292 -9.66 -5.09 17.27
C PRO A 292 -8.91 -6.39 17.01
N ILE A 293 -8.00 -6.38 16.02
CA ILE A 293 -7.08 -7.48 15.78
C ILE A 293 -5.71 -7.08 16.26
N ASP A 294 -5.11 -7.95 17.07
CA ASP A 294 -3.75 -7.81 17.57
C ASP A 294 -2.78 -8.54 16.64
N TYR A 295 -1.81 -7.82 16.10
CA TYR A 295 -0.71 -8.40 15.34
C TYR A 295 0.48 -8.58 16.27
N VAL A 296 0.84 -9.83 16.50
CA VAL A 296 1.89 -10.20 17.45
C VAL A 296 3.08 -10.84 16.74
N SER A 297 4.24 -10.74 17.34
CA SER A 297 5.47 -11.34 16.84
C SER A 297 5.38 -12.87 16.79
N LYS A 298 5.90 -13.47 15.71
CA LYS A 298 6.10 -14.92 15.57
C LYS A 298 7.31 -15.43 16.35
N GLY A 299 8.25 -14.53 16.72
CA GLY A 299 9.34 -14.83 17.64
C GLY A 299 10.50 -15.62 17.07
N PHE A 300 11.01 -15.26 15.88
CA PHE A 300 12.29 -15.82 15.38
C PHE A 300 13.47 -15.33 16.23
N TRP A 301 13.45 -14.05 16.62
CA TRP A 301 14.27 -13.38 17.62
C TRP A 301 15.78 -13.50 17.49
N GLU A 302 16.30 -13.72 16.30
CA GLU A 302 17.75 -13.89 16.05
C GLU A 302 18.55 -12.61 16.36
N LEU A 303 17.94 -11.44 16.10
CA LEU A 303 18.57 -10.13 16.27
C LEU A 303 18.13 -9.40 17.55
N GLY A 304 17.16 -9.92 18.30
CA GLY A 304 16.51 -9.20 19.39
C GLY A 304 17.39 -8.90 20.61
N LYS A 305 18.51 -9.59 20.74
CA LYS A 305 19.50 -9.35 21.83
C LYS A 305 20.57 -8.33 21.46
N LEU A 306 20.61 -7.90 20.21
CA LEU A 306 21.61 -6.95 19.73
C LEU A 306 21.11 -5.51 19.91
N PRO A 307 21.98 -4.54 20.15
CA PRO A 307 21.65 -3.13 20.03
C PRO A 307 21.14 -2.81 18.62
N ILE A 308 19.96 -2.17 18.54
CA ILE A 308 19.32 -1.81 17.26
C ILE A 308 19.18 -0.30 17.19
N VAL A 309 19.42 0.27 16.03
CA VAL A 309 19.10 1.66 15.65
C VAL A 309 18.29 1.62 14.38
N VAL A 310 17.19 2.38 14.31
CA VAL A 310 16.32 2.47 13.14
C VAL A 310 16.52 3.83 12.46
N LEU A 311 16.72 3.83 11.15
CA LEU A 311 16.76 5.04 10.33
C LEU A 311 15.39 5.26 9.65
N VAL A 312 14.89 6.50 9.72
CA VAL A 312 13.65 6.92 9.03
C VAL A 312 13.83 8.29 8.40
N ASP A 313 13.00 8.60 7.40
CA ASP A 313 12.93 9.90 6.75
C ASP A 313 11.49 10.31 6.43
N GLY A 314 11.32 11.44 5.74
CA GLY A 314 10.01 11.96 5.34
C GLY A 314 9.23 11.07 4.36
N LEU A 315 9.85 10.05 3.80
CA LEU A 315 9.22 9.06 2.92
C LEU A 315 8.88 7.75 3.65
N SER A 316 9.47 7.54 4.85
CA SER A 316 9.13 6.38 5.68
C SER A 316 7.68 6.44 6.11
N ALA A 317 6.86 5.49 5.64
CA ALA A 317 5.43 5.50 5.89
C ALA A 317 4.87 4.08 6.10
N SER A 318 3.64 4.00 6.64
CA SER A 318 2.86 2.75 6.66
C SER A 318 3.57 1.62 7.42
N SER A 319 3.93 0.53 6.74
CA SER A 319 4.59 -0.66 7.30
C SER A 319 5.95 -0.33 7.93
N SER A 320 6.68 0.66 7.37
CA SER A 320 7.91 1.19 7.98
C SER A 320 7.66 1.81 9.35
N GLU A 321 6.59 2.58 9.48
CA GLU A 321 6.24 3.21 10.75
C GLU A 321 5.82 2.17 11.80
N ILE A 322 5.12 1.11 11.38
CA ILE A 322 4.75 0.00 12.28
C ILE A 322 5.99 -0.67 12.83
N LEU A 323 6.90 -1.07 11.95
CA LEU A 323 8.12 -1.79 12.34
C LEU A 323 9.00 -0.91 13.23
N ALA A 324 9.26 0.35 12.82
CA ALA A 324 10.08 1.27 13.59
C ALA A 324 9.54 1.48 15.02
N LEU A 325 8.23 1.66 15.14
CA LEU A 325 7.61 1.91 16.45
C LEU A 325 7.51 0.66 17.31
N ALA A 326 7.23 -0.50 16.72
CA ALA A 326 7.27 -1.75 17.46
C ALA A 326 8.66 -1.97 18.07
N LEU A 327 9.73 -1.73 17.31
CA LEU A 327 11.10 -1.85 17.84
C LEU A 327 11.43 -0.79 18.89
N ARG A 328 10.96 0.45 18.73
CA ARG A 328 11.13 1.50 19.74
C ARG A 328 10.40 1.17 21.04
N GLU A 329 9.14 0.76 20.96
CA GLU A 329 8.31 0.53 22.14
C GLU A 329 8.66 -0.75 22.89
N GLN A 330 9.06 -1.82 22.18
CA GLN A 330 9.35 -3.12 22.79
C GLN A 330 10.84 -3.28 23.17
N LEU A 331 11.76 -2.71 22.40
CA LEU A 331 13.21 -2.89 22.61
C LEU A 331 13.95 -1.59 22.98
N ASN A 332 13.26 -0.46 23.09
CA ASN A 332 13.89 0.85 23.24
C ASN A 332 14.95 1.12 22.13
N ALA A 333 14.68 0.64 20.90
CA ALA A 333 15.51 0.91 19.75
C ALA A 333 15.35 2.38 19.34
N PRO A 334 16.40 3.21 19.39
CA PRO A 334 16.27 4.61 19.02
C PRO A 334 16.03 4.75 17.52
N ILE A 335 15.11 5.68 17.19
CA ILE A 335 14.83 6.09 15.83
C ILE A 335 15.62 7.35 15.54
N LEU A 336 16.36 7.36 14.43
CA LEU A 336 17.21 8.45 13.97
C LEU A 336 16.81 8.88 12.57
N GLY A 337 16.94 10.15 12.25
CA GLY A 337 16.66 10.71 10.93
C GLY A 337 15.80 11.96 11.00
N ILE A 338 14.80 12.07 10.16
CA ILE A 338 13.80 13.13 10.22
C ILE A 338 12.40 12.54 10.38
N GLN A 339 11.44 13.40 10.67
CA GLN A 339 10.04 13.03 10.85
C GLN A 339 9.50 12.20 9.68
N SER A 340 8.78 11.10 9.98
CA SER A 340 8.18 10.21 8.98
C SER A 340 7.00 10.86 8.23
N PHE A 341 6.55 10.22 7.14
CA PHE A 341 5.48 10.72 6.27
C PHE A 341 4.12 10.80 6.97
N TRP A 342 3.85 9.87 7.89
CA TRP A 342 2.57 9.66 8.53
C TRP A 342 1.47 9.10 7.59
N LYS A 343 1.31 7.81 7.62
CA LYS A 343 0.17 7.11 7.00
C LYS A 343 -0.50 6.20 8.02
N GLY A 344 -1.44 6.76 8.78
CA GLY A 344 -2.16 6.05 9.87
C GLY A 344 -3.31 5.16 9.41
N SER A 345 -3.56 5.01 8.10
CA SER A 345 -4.63 4.21 7.53
C SER A 345 -4.13 2.93 6.88
N ILE A 346 -4.95 1.86 6.94
CA ILE A 346 -4.72 0.63 6.20
C ILE A 346 -5.79 0.52 5.12
N GLN A 347 -5.38 0.18 3.91
CA GLN A 347 -6.26 -0.10 2.80
C GLN A 347 -6.36 -1.60 2.60
N THR A 348 -7.51 -2.03 2.09
CA THR A 348 -7.71 -3.35 1.52
C THR A 348 -8.15 -3.22 0.06
N LEU A 349 -8.07 -4.33 -0.65
CA LEU A 349 -8.54 -4.47 -2.01
C LEU A 349 -9.76 -5.39 -2.02
N TYR A 350 -10.78 -4.97 -2.73
CA TYR A 350 -11.93 -5.81 -3.07
C TYR A 350 -12.00 -5.92 -4.58
N GLU A 351 -11.79 -7.12 -5.10
CA GLU A 351 -11.85 -7.40 -6.53
C GLU A 351 -13.29 -7.72 -6.94
N PHE A 352 -13.75 -7.07 -7.98
CA PHE A 352 -15.04 -7.33 -8.59
C PHE A 352 -14.93 -8.41 -9.67
N ASN A 353 -16.05 -9.05 -10.01
CA ASN A 353 -16.07 -10.14 -11.00
C ASN A 353 -15.70 -9.70 -12.42
N ASP A 354 -15.69 -8.40 -12.70
CA ASP A 354 -15.31 -7.82 -13.99
C ASP A 354 -13.81 -7.48 -14.07
N GLY A 355 -13.04 -7.83 -13.04
CA GLY A 355 -11.61 -7.58 -12.95
C GLY A 355 -11.24 -6.17 -12.52
N THR A 356 -12.21 -5.32 -12.21
CA THR A 356 -11.98 -4.03 -11.54
C THR A 356 -11.81 -4.21 -10.04
N SER A 357 -11.34 -3.19 -9.32
CA SER A 357 -11.15 -3.31 -7.87
C SER A 357 -11.46 -2.01 -7.14
N LEU A 358 -11.86 -2.14 -5.90
CA LEU A 358 -11.95 -1.06 -4.93
C LEU A 358 -10.82 -1.18 -3.91
N LYS A 359 -9.88 -0.25 -3.94
CA LYS A 359 -8.94 -0.05 -2.85
C LYS A 359 -9.55 0.93 -1.87
N TYR A 360 -9.77 0.54 -0.63
CA TYR A 360 -10.43 1.40 0.35
C TYR A 360 -9.86 1.28 1.74
N THR A 361 -9.94 2.38 2.47
CA THR A 361 -9.47 2.45 3.85
C THR A 361 -10.44 1.70 4.76
N ILE A 362 -9.94 0.67 5.41
CA ILE A 362 -10.72 -0.15 6.34
C ILE A 362 -10.42 0.16 7.78
N TRP A 363 -9.29 0.82 8.07
CA TRP A 363 -8.76 0.90 9.40
C TRP A 363 -8.03 2.20 9.70
N LYS A 364 -8.09 2.58 11.01
CA LYS A 364 -7.13 3.47 11.66
C LYS A 364 -6.30 2.63 12.64
N ARG A 365 -4.99 2.88 12.73
CA ARG A 365 -4.03 2.10 13.51
C ARG A 365 -3.91 2.57 14.94
N PHE A 366 -3.50 1.63 15.82
CA PHE A 366 -3.12 1.91 17.21
C PHE A 366 -1.72 1.35 17.47
N TRP A 367 -0.93 2.09 18.24
CA TRP A 367 0.37 1.63 18.73
C TRP A 367 0.22 0.50 19.76
N PRO A 368 1.26 -0.30 20.04
CA PRO A 368 1.22 -1.32 21.07
C PRO A 368 0.75 -0.79 22.42
N LYS A 369 1.14 0.42 22.82
CA LYS A 369 0.72 1.07 24.07
C LYS A 369 -0.65 1.77 24.02
N GLY A 370 -1.43 1.56 22.96
CA GLY A 370 -2.81 2.05 22.86
C GLY A 370 -2.97 3.53 22.48
N THR A 371 -1.88 4.25 22.18
CA THR A 371 -1.96 5.60 21.64
C THR A 371 -2.42 5.55 20.18
N THR A 372 -3.40 6.38 19.80
CA THR A 372 -3.86 6.48 18.42
C THR A 372 -2.80 7.11 17.54
N ILE A 373 -2.59 6.53 16.34
CA ILE A 373 -1.71 7.11 15.30
C ILE A 373 -2.36 8.33 14.64
N ASP A 374 -3.62 8.61 14.94
CA ASP A 374 -4.38 9.66 14.26
C ASP A 374 -3.65 11.01 14.39
N LYS A 375 -3.07 11.46 13.30
CA LYS A 375 -2.34 12.74 13.13
C LYS A 375 -1.03 12.87 13.92
N LYS A 376 -0.33 11.76 14.24
CA LYS A 376 0.98 11.82 14.88
C LYS A 376 2.00 11.05 14.06
N TRP A 377 2.89 11.78 13.41
CA TRP A 377 4.06 11.19 12.76
C TRP A 377 5.09 10.67 13.75
N ILE A 378 5.97 9.79 13.30
CA ILE A 378 7.11 9.40 14.12
C ILE A 378 8.06 10.58 14.20
N LYS A 379 8.15 11.17 15.39
CA LYS A 379 9.27 12.04 15.70
C LYS A 379 10.46 11.16 16.05
N PRO A 380 11.61 11.27 15.35
CA PRO A 380 12.79 10.51 15.71
C PRO A 380 13.29 10.90 17.11
N ASP A 381 13.92 9.95 17.80
CA ASP A 381 14.54 10.21 19.09
C ASP A 381 15.79 11.08 18.94
N LEU A 382 16.44 10.98 17.79
CA LEU A 382 17.55 11.86 17.38
C LEU A 382 17.27 12.41 15.97
N GLU A 383 16.90 13.69 15.93
CA GLU A 383 16.62 14.37 14.67
C GLU A 383 17.92 14.81 14.01
N ILE A 384 18.19 14.27 12.83
CA ILE A 384 19.36 14.58 12.01
C ILE A 384 18.91 14.73 10.56
N PRO A 385 18.91 15.94 10.01
CA PRO A 385 18.70 16.15 8.58
C PRO A 385 19.78 15.45 7.76
N PHE A 386 19.40 14.92 6.60
CA PHE A 386 20.35 14.33 5.67
C PHE A 386 21.21 15.43 5.04
N ASP A 387 22.52 15.26 5.09
CA ASP A 387 23.48 16.19 4.43
C ASP A 387 23.69 15.77 2.97
N PHE A 388 22.82 16.23 2.09
CA PHE A 388 22.93 15.96 0.66
C PHE A 388 24.23 16.47 0.06
N THR A 389 24.72 17.62 0.49
CA THR A 389 25.96 18.20 -0.01
C THR A 389 27.15 17.32 0.37
N GLY A 390 27.25 16.96 1.63
CA GLY A 390 28.30 16.04 2.10
C GLY A 390 28.23 14.67 1.44
N TYR A 391 27.01 14.17 1.15
CA TYR A 391 26.82 12.91 0.46
C TYR A 391 27.29 12.95 -1.00
N ILE A 392 26.90 14.00 -1.75
CA ILE A 392 27.33 14.16 -3.15
C ILE A 392 28.83 14.38 -3.25
N ASP A 393 29.37 15.23 -2.38
CA ASP A 393 30.79 15.64 -2.46
C ASP A 393 31.79 14.58 -1.97
N LYS A 394 31.39 13.82 -0.94
CA LYS A 394 32.30 12.94 -0.20
C LYS A 394 31.83 11.50 -0.12
N GLY A 395 30.63 11.19 -0.60
CA GLY A 395 29.98 9.87 -0.43
C GLY A 395 29.63 9.55 1.02
N VAL A 396 29.48 10.57 1.88
CA VAL A 396 29.30 10.41 3.33
C VAL A 396 27.84 10.54 3.72
N ASP A 397 27.24 9.46 4.16
CA ASP A 397 25.91 9.45 4.79
C ASP A 397 26.06 9.80 6.27
N ASN A 398 25.77 11.06 6.63
CA ASN A 398 25.88 11.58 7.99
C ASN A 398 24.91 10.89 8.97
N GLN A 399 23.73 10.48 8.52
CA GLN A 399 22.76 9.76 9.34
C GLN A 399 23.26 8.34 9.63
N LEU A 400 23.77 7.63 8.62
CA LEU A 400 24.33 6.29 8.78
C LEU A 400 25.56 6.29 9.70
N LEU A 401 26.46 7.26 9.55
CA LEU A 401 27.60 7.42 10.47
C LEU A 401 27.13 7.60 11.91
N LYS A 402 26.12 8.44 12.13
CA LYS A 402 25.59 8.66 13.48
C LYS A 402 24.89 7.43 14.05
N ALA A 403 24.21 6.65 13.20
CA ALA A 403 23.63 5.37 13.62
C ALA A 403 24.71 4.39 14.07
N GLN A 404 25.83 4.30 13.36
CA GLN A 404 26.97 3.47 13.76
C GLN A 404 27.54 3.90 15.13
N GLU A 405 27.72 5.20 15.36
CA GLU A 405 28.17 5.73 16.67
C GLU A 405 27.22 5.33 17.79
N LEU A 406 25.89 5.43 17.57
CA LEU A 406 24.88 5.06 18.56
C LEU A 406 24.91 3.56 18.87
N VAL A 407 25.03 2.70 17.85
CA VAL A 407 25.18 1.26 18.05
C VAL A 407 26.40 0.96 18.91
N LEU A 408 27.57 1.54 18.59
CA LEU A 408 28.81 1.36 19.36
C LEU A 408 28.66 1.81 20.82
N THR A 409 27.94 2.90 21.05
CA THR A 409 27.68 3.40 22.42
C THR A 409 26.82 2.43 23.22
N LYS A 410 25.85 1.77 22.57
CA LYS A 410 24.98 0.78 23.19
C LYS A 410 25.69 -0.57 23.46
N ILE A 411 26.65 -0.95 22.63
CA ILE A 411 27.47 -2.16 22.82
C ILE A 411 28.39 -2.02 24.06
N LYS A 412 28.85 -0.81 24.36
CA LYS A 412 29.77 -0.54 25.49
C LYS A 412 29.06 -0.45 26.85
N LYS A 413 27.75 -0.33 26.85
CA LYS A 413 26.92 -0.32 28.08
C LYS A 413 26.44 -1.72 28.44
#